data_aaf38417ec0c3efe615208d3ca940ba6
#
_entry.id   aaf38417ec0c3efe615208d3ca940ba6
#
_cell.length_a   1.000
_cell.length_b   1.000
_cell.length_c   1.000
_cell.angle_alpha   90.00
_cell.angle_beta   90.00
_cell.angle_gamma   90.00
#
_symmetry.space_group_name_H-M   'P 1'
#
loop_
_entity.id
_entity.type
_entity.pdbx_description
1 polymer ?
#
loop_
_entity_poly.entity_id
_entity_poly.type
_entity_poly.pdbx_seq_one_letter_code
_entity_poly.pdbx_strand_id
1 'polypeptide(L)'
;FHNLILNDDGVFILEDPSLLEVIKNTSYDQFYDEHAYVFSVLGLNNLLEKTELEIFDIEKLTTHGGSNRVFIKKVRSNKKISDNVSKIINEELSFGMDKFETYQKFAQNVINSKNETKKIFIELKKNNAKIIGYGATYKSSTILNYCGLDTKFIDYFTDTTETKQGKFTPGTHIPILKPSDGINSEVN
;
A
#
# COMPACT_ATOMS: atom_id res chain seq x y z
N PHE A 1 -8.58 -15.86 17.89
CA PHE A 1 -8.30 -14.85 18.92
C PHE A 1 -9.48 -13.87 19.06
N HIS A 2 -9.86 -13.11 18.01
CA HIS A 2 -10.94 -12.10 18.07
C HIS A 2 -12.29 -12.68 18.50
N ASN A 3 -12.61 -13.92 18.12
CA ASN A 3 -13.84 -14.59 18.56
C ASN A 3 -13.87 -14.83 20.08
N LEU A 4 -12.71 -15.00 20.73
CA LEU A 4 -12.61 -15.22 22.18
C LEU A 4 -12.76 -13.91 22.97
N ILE A 5 -12.29 -12.80 22.45
CA ILE A 5 -12.30 -11.51 23.15
C ILE A 5 -13.52 -10.63 22.83
N LEU A 6 -14.21 -10.91 21.70
CA LEU A 6 -15.35 -10.13 21.26
C LEU A 6 -16.61 -10.56 22.02
N ASN A 7 -17.30 -9.60 22.62
CA ASN A 7 -18.63 -9.83 23.21
C ASN A 7 -19.64 -10.23 22.13
N ASP A 8 -20.80 -10.76 22.49
CA ASP A 8 -21.78 -11.27 21.52
C ASP A 8 -22.29 -10.16 20.58
N ASP A 9 -22.48 -8.93 21.07
CA ASP A 9 -22.83 -7.76 20.27
C ASP A 9 -21.64 -6.87 19.94
N GLY A 10 -20.42 -7.32 20.20
CA GLY A 10 -19.20 -6.62 19.91
C GLY A 10 -18.97 -6.45 18.42
N VAL A 11 -18.16 -5.44 18.07
CA VAL A 11 -17.72 -5.18 16.69
C VAL A 11 -16.20 -5.16 16.66
N PHE A 12 -15.63 -5.91 15.72
CA PHE A 12 -14.24 -5.78 15.36
C PHE A 12 -14.14 -4.95 14.08
N ILE A 13 -13.34 -3.89 14.12
CA ILE A 13 -13.13 -2.99 12.99
C ILE A 13 -11.72 -3.20 12.46
N LEU A 14 -11.62 -3.49 11.17
CA LEU A 14 -10.37 -3.58 10.43
C LEU A 14 -10.34 -2.47 9.39
N GLU A 15 -9.28 -1.68 9.36
CA GLU A 15 -9.02 -0.70 8.30
C GLU A 15 -7.68 -1.02 7.64
N ASP A 16 -7.70 -1.23 6.33
CA ASP A 16 -6.52 -1.61 5.56
C ASP A 16 -6.64 -1.15 4.09
N PRO A 17 -5.51 -0.94 3.37
CA PRO A 17 -5.55 -0.69 1.94
C PRO A 17 -6.34 -1.76 1.19
N SER A 18 -7.17 -1.34 0.25
CA SER A 18 -7.96 -2.24 -0.59
C SER A 18 -7.08 -2.91 -1.64
N LEU A 19 -6.97 -4.24 -1.63
CA LEU A 19 -6.22 -4.97 -2.66
C LEU A 19 -6.76 -4.68 -4.07
N LEU A 20 -8.08 -4.49 -4.23
CA LEU A 20 -8.67 -4.08 -5.50
C LEU A 20 -8.08 -2.76 -6.00
N GLU A 21 -8.01 -1.75 -5.14
CA GLU A 21 -7.47 -0.43 -5.52
C GLU A 21 -5.94 -0.49 -5.73
N VAL A 22 -5.22 -1.29 -4.95
CA VAL A 22 -3.79 -1.55 -5.17
C VAL A 22 -3.55 -2.11 -6.57
N ILE A 23 -4.34 -3.10 -7.00
CA ILE A 23 -4.21 -3.72 -8.32
C ILE A 23 -4.62 -2.75 -9.43
N LYS A 24 -5.75 -2.04 -9.30
CA LYS A 24 -6.23 -1.05 -10.26
C LYS A 24 -5.18 0.04 -10.53
N ASN A 25 -4.57 0.54 -9.47
CA ASN A 25 -3.63 1.67 -9.52
C ASN A 25 -2.17 1.22 -9.67
N THR A 26 -1.89 -0.07 -9.67
CA THR A 26 -0.52 -0.62 -9.66
C THR A 26 0.31 -0.08 -8.50
N SER A 27 -0.31 0.14 -7.34
CA SER A 27 0.29 0.73 -6.14
C SER A 27 1.08 -0.30 -5.33
N TYR A 28 2.10 -0.90 -5.94
CA TYR A 28 2.93 -1.93 -5.29
C TYR A 28 3.80 -1.39 -4.15
N ASP A 29 3.93 -0.09 -4.02
CA ASP A 29 4.54 0.61 -2.90
C ASP A 29 3.78 0.42 -1.57
N GLN A 30 2.53 -0.06 -1.63
CA GLN A 30 1.74 -0.41 -0.45
C GLN A 30 2.25 -1.69 0.25
N PHE A 31 3.05 -2.53 -0.42
CA PHE A 31 3.65 -3.71 0.19
C PHE A 31 4.94 -3.33 0.92
N TYR A 32 4.88 -3.21 2.23
CA TYR A 32 5.99 -2.93 3.12
C TYR A 32 5.72 -3.54 4.51
N ASP A 33 6.58 -3.28 5.47
CA ASP A 33 6.62 -3.93 6.78
C ASP A 33 5.27 -3.93 7.53
N GLU A 34 4.57 -2.79 7.56
CA GLU A 34 3.27 -2.66 8.23
C GLU A 34 2.13 -3.32 7.45
N HIS A 35 2.27 -3.50 6.14
CA HIS A 35 1.30 -4.14 5.24
C HIS A 35 1.86 -5.43 4.64
N ALA A 36 2.26 -6.37 5.51
CA ALA A 36 2.71 -7.71 5.10
C ALA A 36 1.61 -8.51 4.40
N TYR A 37 0.37 -8.21 4.72
CA TYR A 37 -0.82 -8.76 4.08
C TYR A 37 -1.73 -7.60 3.64
N VAL A 38 -2.23 -7.68 2.41
CA VAL A 38 -3.24 -6.76 1.88
C VAL A 38 -4.42 -7.61 1.42
N PHE A 39 -5.61 -7.30 1.92
CA PHE A 39 -6.80 -8.11 1.69
C PHE A 39 -7.72 -7.52 0.62
N SER A 40 -8.32 -8.41 -0.19
CA SER A 40 -9.60 -8.13 -0.82
C SER A 40 -10.73 -8.45 0.17
N VAL A 41 -11.88 -7.82 -0.01
CA VAL A 41 -13.07 -8.15 0.79
C VAL A 41 -13.49 -9.59 0.54
N LEU A 42 -13.42 -10.05 -0.71
CA LEU A 42 -13.68 -11.45 -1.10
C LEU A 42 -12.77 -12.42 -0.35
N GLY A 43 -11.47 -12.13 -0.30
CA GLY A 43 -10.49 -12.96 0.40
C GLY A 43 -10.72 -12.97 1.91
N LEU A 44 -11.02 -11.81 2.49
CA LEU A 44 -11.33 -11.70 3.91
C LEU A 44 -12.64 -12.43 4.26
N ASN A 45 -13.68 -12.32 3.43
CA ASN A 45 -14.92 -13.04 3.61
C ASN A 45 -14.70 -14.55 3.63
N ASN A 46 -13.96 -15.09 2.66
CA ASN A 46 -13.63 -16.52 2.60
C ASN A 46 -12.79 -16.98 3.80
N LEU A 47 -11.93 -16.12 4.32
CA LEU A 47 -11.17 -16.41 5.54
C LEU A 47 -12.10 -16.53 6.76
N LEU A 48 -13.05 -15.62 6.87
CA LEU A 48 -13.99 -15.56 8.00
C LEU A 48 -15.02 -16.68 7.98
N GLU A 49 -15.40 -17.23 6.81
CA GLU A 49 -16.32 -18.37 6.69
C GLU A 49 -15.89 -19.61 7.50
N LYS A 50 -14.59 -19.71 7.79
CA LYS A 50 -14.03 -20.81 8.63
C LYS A 50 -14.02 -20.48 10.12
N THR A 51 -14.67 -19.39 10.50
CA THR A 51 -14.71 -18.89 11.87
C THR A 51 -16.17 -18.64 12.28
N GLU A 52 -16.39 -18.19 13.51
CA GLU A 52 -17.70 -17.72 13.97
C GLU A 52 -17.89 -16.21 13.78
N LEU A 53 -17.15 -15.62 12.82
CA LEU A 53 -17.18 -14.19 12.50
C LEU A 53 -17.67 -13.98 11.08
N GLU A 54 -18.34 -12.85 10.84
CA GLU A 54 -18.80 -12.45 9.52
C GLU A 54 -18.71 -10.93 9.34
N ILE A 55 -18.51 -10.50 8.09
CA ILE A 55 -18.54 -9.08 7.72
C ILE A 55 -20.00 -8.64 7.69
N PHE A 56 -20.33 -7.55 8.39
CA PHE A 56 -21.69 -7.02 8.35
C PHE A 56 -21.82 -5.63 7.72
N ASP A 57 -20.71 -4.86 7.62
CA ASP A 57 -20.69 -3.61 6.87
C ASP A 57 -19.29 -3.27 6.39
N ILE A 58 -19.19 -2.40 5.36
CA ILE A 58 -17.93 -1.94 4.80
C ILE A 58 -18.09 -0.48 4.37
N GLU A 59 -17.10 0.34 4.72
CA GLU A 59 -16.93 1.71 4.23
C GLU A 59 -15.69 1.79 3.34
N LYS A 60 -15.83 2.36 2.14
CA LYS A 60 -14.69 2.73 1.29
C LYS A 60 -14.12 4.07 1.73
N LEU A 61 -12.82 4.14 1.90
CA LEU A 61 -12.07 5.33 2.29
C LEU A 61 -11.10 5.73 1.18
N THR A 62 -10.72 7.01 1.17
CA THR A 62 -9.74 7.55 0.20
C THR A 62 -8.30 7.47 0.68
N THR A 63 -8.07 7.06 1.93
CA THR A 63 -6.73 6.88 2.50
C THR A 63 -5.92 5.88 1.70
N HIS A 64 -4.62 6.11 1.60
CA HIS A 64 -3.67 5.22 0.90
C HIS A 64 -3.99 4.92 -0.57
N GLY A 65 -4.78 5.79 -1.24
CA GLY A 65 -5.23 5.55 -2.62
C GLY A 65 -6.46 4.63 -2.73
N GLY A 66 -7.08 4.33 -1.60
CA GLY A 66 -8.28 3.51 -1.44
C GLY A 66 -8.09 2.44 -0.37
N SER A 67 -8.85 2.56 0.72
CA SER A 67 -8.87 1.60 1.84
C SER A 67 -10.29 1.11 2.07
N ASN A 68 -10.43 -0.02 2.74
CA ASN A 68 -11.69 -0.52 3.25
C ASN A 68 -11.67 -0.48 4.78
N ARG A 69 -12.70 0.10 5.39
CA ARG A 69 -13.01 -0.11 6.80
C ARG A 69 -14.07 -1.17 6.89
N VAL A 70 -13.70 -2.34 7.39
CA VAL A 70 -14.53 -3.54 7.44
C VAL A 70 -15.03 -3.73 8.87
N PHE A 71 -16.34 -3.86 9.02
CA PHE A 71 -16.99 -4.10 10.30
C PHE A 71 -17.37 -5.58 10.40
N ILE A 72 -16.81 -6.24 11.40
CA ILE A 72 -16.93 -7.69 11.61
C ILE A 72 -17.65 -7.94 12.94
N LYS A 73 -18.56 -8.87 12.95
CA LYS A 73 -19.34 -9.31 14.12
C LYS A 73 -19.29 -10.81 14.30
N LYS A 74 -19.77 -11.31 15.44
CA LYS A 74 -20.09 -12.74 15.56
C LYS A 74 -21.31 -13.09 14.71
N VAL A 75 -21.31 -14.28 14.10
CA VAL A 75 -22.45 -14.79 13.31
C VAL A 75 -23.75 -14.77 14.10
N ARG A 76 -23.69 -15.07 15.41
CA ARG A 76 -24.86 -15.08 16.33
C ARG A 76 -25.36 -13.69 16.73
N SER A 77 -24.65 -12.60 16.38
CA SER A 77 -25.08 -11.23 16.70
C SER A 77 -26.26 -10.82 15.82
N ASN A 78 -27.21 -10.07 16.39
CA ASN A 78 -28.42 -9.59 15.72
C ASN A 78 -28.20 -8.39 14.78
N LYS A 79 -26.94 -7.91 14.60
CA LYS A 79 -26.64 -6.82 13.66
C LYS A 79 -26.92 -7.29 12.22
N LYS A 80 -27.67 -6.46 11.48
CA LYS A 80 -28.03 -6.77 10.08
C LYS A 80 -26.80 -6.58 9.18
N ILE A 81 -26.69 -7.44 8.17
CA ILE A 81 -25.71 -7.31 7.12
C ILE A 81 -26.15 -6.22 6.15
N SER A 82 -25.27 -5.26 5.90
CA SER A 82 -25.49 -4.16 4.95
C SER A 82 -25.36 -4.64 3.49
N ASP A 83 -26.11 -4.03 2.59
CA ASP A 83 -25.98 -4.25 1.14
C ASP A 83 -24.60 -3.85 0.60
N ASN A 84 -23.84 -3.04 1.32
CA ASN A 84 -22.48 -2.65 0.96
C ASN A 84 -21.56 -3.88 0.84
N VAL A 85 -21.74 -4.88 1.69
CA VAL A 85 -20.94 -6.12 1.67
C VAL A 85 -21.09 -6.82 0.33
N SER A 86 -22.32 -7.10 -0.09
CA SER A 86 -22.57 -7.76 -1.37
C SER A 86 -22.17 -6.91 -2.57
N LYS A 87 -22.35 -5.58 -2.51
CA LYS A 87 -21.93 -4.66 -3.57
C LYS A 87 -20.41 -4.70 -3.78
N ILE A 88 -19.61 -4.66 -2.72
CA ILE A 88 -18.16 -4.65 -2.83
C ILE A 88 -17.64 -6.02 -3.28
N ILE A 89 -18.19 -7.12 -2.75
CA ILE A 89 -17.83 -8.47 -3.22
C ILE A 89 -18.14 -8.63 -4.71
N ASN A 90 -19.31 -8.17 -5.18
CA ASN A 90 -19.66 -8.23 -6.59
C ASN A 90 -18.77 -7.32 -7.47
N GLU A 91 -18.33 -6.18 -6.97
CA GLU A 91 -17.35 -5.33 -7.67
C GLU A 91 -16.02 -6.07 -7.82
N GLU A 92 -15.51 -6.70 -6.76
CA GLU A 92 -14.27 -7.47 -6.80
C GLU A 92 -14.37 -8.67 -7.75
N LEU A 93 -15.47 -9.42 -7.71
CA LEU A 93 -15.73 -10.53 -8.64
C LEU A 93 -15.84 -10.04 -10.09
N SER A 94 -16.54 -8.94 -10.34
CA SER A 94 -16.68 -8.35 -11.68
C SER A 94 -15.35 -7.86 -12.24
N PHE A 95 -14.42 -7.44 -11.40
CA PHE A 95 -13.05 -7.10 -11.78
C PHE A 95 -12.19 -8.34 -12.03
N GLY A 96 -12.60 -9.50 -11.53
CA GLY A 96 -11.88 -10.76 -11.65
C GLY A 96 -10.88 -11.03 -10.52
N MET A 97 -11.16 -10.55 -9.30
CA MET A 97 -10.29 -10.81 -8.14
C MET A 97 -10.22 -12.28 -7.73
N ASP A 98 -11.12 -13.11 -8.24
CA ASP A 98 -11.09 -14.57 -8.12
C ASP A 98 -10.28 -15.28 -9.21
N LYS A 99 -9.70 -14.51 -10.17
CA LYS A 99 -9.01 -15.05 -11.34
C LYS A 99 -7.50 -14.84 -11.24
N PHE A 100 -6.73 -15.89 -11.52
CA PHE A 100 -5.27 -15.83 -11.50
C PHE A 100 -4.69 -14.84 -12.51
N GLU A 101 -5.31 -14.69 -13.66
CA GLU A 101 -4.92 -13.78 -14.74
C GLU A 101 -4.88 -12.31 -14.29
N THR A 102 -5.75 -11.92 -13.37
CA THR A 102 -5.77 -10.57 -12.77
C THR A 102 -4.45 -10.28 -12.05
N TYR A 103 -3.96 -11.24 -11.29
CA TYR A 103 -2.68 -11.11 -10.56
C TYR A 103 -1.47 -11.19 -11.47
N GLN A 104 -1.52 -12.00 -12.53
CA GLN A 104 -0.46 -12.04 -13.55
C GLN A 104 -0.36 -10.69 -14.27
N LYS A 105 -1.50 -10.08 -14.64
CA LYS A 105 -1.53 -8.75 -15.25
C LYS A 105 -0.99 -7.68 -14.29
N PHE A 106 -1.36 -7.73 -13.03
CA PHE A 106 -0.80 -6.84 -12.02
C PHE A 106 0.72 -6.98 -11.91
N ALA A 107 1.24 -8.20 -11.83
CA ALA A 107 2.68 -8.44 -11.79
C ALA A 107 3.40 -7.86 -13.03
N GLN A 108 2.80 -8.01 -14.23
CA GLN A 108 3.36 -7.43 -15.45
C GLN A 108 3.34 -5.89 -15.42
N ASN A 109 2.26 -5.28 -14.92
CA ASN A 109 2.17 -3.83 -14.75
C ASN A 109 3.25 -3.30 -13.80
N VAL A 110 3.51 -4.01 -12.70
CA VAL A 110 4.58 -3.68 -11.73
C VAL A 110 5.95 -3.73 -12.40
N ILE A 111 6.22 -4.76 -13.22
CA ILE A 111 7.47 -4.86 -13.99
C ILE A 111 7.60 -3.70 -14.99
N ASN A 112 6.54 -3.36 -15.70
CA ASN A 112 6.53 -2.24 -16.64
C ASN A 112 6.81 -0.92 -15.92
N SER A 113 6.12 -0.65 -14.80
CA SER A 113 6.33 0.55 -13.98
C SER A 113 7.79 0.67 -13.50
N LYS A 114 8.39 -0.45 -13.03
CA LYS A 114 9.81 -0.50 -12.67
C LYS A 114 10.71 -0.07 -13.83
N ASN A 115 10.48 -0.64 -15.02
CA ASN A 115 11.32 -0.40 -16.19
C ASN A 115 11.20 1.05 -16.67
N GLU A 116 9.99 1.60 -16.71
CA GLU A 116 9.73 2.99 -17.06
C GLU A 116 10.37 3.96 -16.06
N THR A 117 10.17 3.71 -14.76
CA THR A 117 10.81 4.50 -13.69
C THR A 117 12.32 4.51 -13.87
N LYS A 118 12.94 3.34 -14.02
CA LYS A 118 14.39 3.24 -14.18
C LYS A 118 14.89 3.96 -15.43
N LYS A 119 14.15 3.89 -16.53
CA LYS A 119 14.47 4.60 -17.79
C LYS A 119 14.50 6.13 -17.57
N ILE A 120 13.50 6.68 -16.88
CA ILE A 120 13.44 8.12 -16.55
C ILE A 120 14.69 8.54 -15.76
N PHE A 121 15.07 7.80 -14.72
CA PHE A 121 16.25 8.13 -13.92
C PHE A 121 17.56 8.05 -14.73
N ILE A 122 17.69 7.05 -15.61
CA ILE A 122 18.85 6.93 -16.51
C ILE A 122 18.94 8.15 -17.45
N GLU A 123 17.83 8.59 -18.04
CA GLU A 123 17.78 9.73 -18.94
C GLU A 123 18.11 11.04 -18.20
N LEU A 124 17.58 11.23 -17.01
CA LEU A 124 17.91 12.40 -16.17
C LEU A 124 19.40 12.44 -15.83
N LYS A 125 20.00 11.32 -15.44
CA LYS A 125 21.45 11.27 -15.14
C LYS A 125 22.33 11.46 -16.37
N LYS A 126 21.93 11.01 -17.56
CA LYS A 126 22.63 11.33 -18.83
C LYS A 126 22.68 12.83 -19.10
N ASN A 127 21.66 13.56 -18.65
CA ASN A 127 21.59 15.02 -18.78
C ASN A 127 22.21 15.76 -17.57
N ASN A 128 23.00 15.06 -16.75
CA ASN A 128 23.64 15.59 -15.53
C ASN A 128 22.65 16.20 -14.52
N ALA A 129 21.40 15.73 -14.49
CA ALA A 129 20.41 16.22 -13.54
C ALA A 129 20.80 15.87 -12.10
N LYS A 130 20.69 16.83 -11.21
CA LYS A 130 20.73 16.61 -9.75
C LYS A 130 19.35 16.12 -9.31
N ILE A 131 19.29 14.95 -8.73
CA ILE A 131 18.04 14.32 -8.33
C ILE A 131 18.02 14.20 -6.82
N ILE A 132 16.99 14.77 -6.20
CA ILE A 132 16.75 14.62 -4.77
C ILE A 132 15.38 13.99 -4.53
N GLY A 133 15.24 13.28 -3.41
CA GLY A 133 13.96 12.76 -2.93
C GLY A 133 13.37 13.65 -1.83
N TYR A 134 12.04 13.73 -1.77
CA TYR A 134 11.32 14.37 -0.68
C TYR A 134 10.44 13.34 0.04
N GLY A 135 10.68 13.14 1.34
CA GLY A 135 9.99 12.14 2.15
C GLY A 135 10.63 10.75 2.07
N ALA A 136 11.51 10.42 3.02
CA ALA A 136 12.09 9.09 3.18
C ALA A 136 11.10 8.14 3.89
N THR A 137 10.07 7.71 3.17
CA THR A 137 8.97 6.88 3.68
C THR A 137 9.23 5.38 3.50
N TYR A 138 8.45 4.52 4.16
CA TYR A 138 8.49 3.07 3.92
C TYR A 138 8.16 2.75 2.46
N LYS A 139 7.15 3.42 1.88
CA LYS A 139 6.76 3.27 0.47
C LYS A 139 7.90 3.63 -0.49
N SER A 140 8.61 4.74 -0.22
CA SER A 140 9.79 5.08 -1.03
C SER A 140 10.87 3.99 -0.96
N SER A 141 11.06 3.36 0.21
CA SER A 141 12.01 2.26 0.35
C SER A 141 11.64 1.06 -0.55
N THR A 142 10.36 0.71 -0.66
CA THR A 142 9.87 -0.34 -1.56
C THR A 142 10.22 -0.01 -3.02
N ILE A 143 9.89 1.20 -3.48
CA ILE A 143 10.16 1.65 -4.85
C ILE A 143 11.66 1.66 -5.14
N LEU A 144 12.46 2.28 -4.27
CA LEU A 144 13.90 2.43 -4.45
C LEU A 144 14.59 1.06 -4.58
N ASN A 145 14.32 0.14 -3.65
CA ASN A 145 14.91 -1.19 -3.66
C ASN A 145 14.44 -2.00 -4.88
N TYR A 146 13.14 -2.00 -5.18
CA TYR A 146 12.60 -2.76 -6.30
C TYR A 146 13.10 -2.24 -7.66
N CYS A 147 13.19 -0.93 -7.84
CA CYS A 147 13.68 -0.30 -9.07
C CYS A 147 15.21 -0.28 -9.16
N GLY A 148 15.94 -0.57 -8.08
CA GLY A 148 17.40 -0.48 -8.02
C GLY A 148 17.88 0.96 -8.17
N LEU A 149 17.25 1.89 -7.45
CA LEU A 149 17.57 3.32 -7.41
C LEU A 149 18.36 3.62 -6.13
N ASP A 150 19.66 3.73 -6.26
CA ASP A 150 20.61 3.98 -5.17
C ASP A 150 21.27 5.37 -5.29
N THR A 151 22.37 5.57 -4.59
CA THR A 151 23.19 6.80 -4.62
C THR A 151 23.78 7.16 -6.00
N LYS A 152 23.73 6.25 -6.99
CA LYS A 152 24.12 6.56 -8.37
C LYS A 152 23.06 7.38 -9.09
N PHE A 153 21.82 7.30 -8.63
CA PHE A 153 20.68 8.00 -9.23
C PHE A 153 20.22 9.18 -8.40
N ILE A 154 20.16 9.03 -7.07
CA ILE A 154 19.59 10.02 -6.15
C ILE A 154 20.69 10.49 -5.20
N ASP A 155 20.90 11.79 -5.16
CA ASP A 155 21.98 12.39 -4.39
C ASP A 155 21.67 12.35 -2.88
N TYR A 156 20.44 12.67 -2.48
CA TYR A 156 19.95 12.60 -1.09
C TYR A 156 18.43 12.68 -1.05
N PHE A 157 17.86 12.33 0.11
CA PHE A 157 16.48 12.63 0.48
C PHE A 157 16.43 13.78 1.47
N THR A 158 15.31 14.50 1.51
CA THR A 158 14.96 15.38 2.62
C THR A 158 13.70 14.83 3.32
N ASP A 159 13.68 14.89 4.65
CA ASP A 159 12.53 14.44 5.45
C ASP A 159 12.35 15.36 6.66
N THR A 160 11.10 15.71 6.98
CA THR A 160 10.75 16.54 8.14
C THR A 160 10.86 15.77 9.46
N THR A 161 10.89 14.44 9.43
CA THR A 161 10.97 13.59 10.62
C THR A 161 12.40 13.62 11.18
N GLU A 162 12.60 14.28 12.31
CA GLU A 162 13.92 14.47 12.92
C GLU A 162 14.67 13.16 13.17
N THR A 163 13.98 12.10 13.57
CA THR A 163 14.60 10.79 13.84
C THR A 163 15.17 10.10 12.60
N LYS A 164 14.85 10.55 11.39
CA LYS A 164 15.40 10.05 10.13
C LYS A 164 16.57 10.87 9.63
N GLN A 165 16.64 12.15 10.00
CA GLN A 165 17.70 13.06 9.57
C GLN A 165 19.07 12.59 10.02
N GLY A 166 20.07 12.74 9.13
CA GLY A 166 21.43 12.25 9.35
C GLY A 166 21.58 10.72 9.23
N LYS A 167 20.53 10.02 8.82
CA LYS A 167 20.55 8.56 8.55
C LYS A 167 20.52 8.29 7.04
N PHE A 168 20.34 7.04 6.68
CA PHE A 168 20.31 6.56 5.31
C PHE A 168 19.04 5.78 5.03
N THR A 169 18.59 5.78 3.76
CA THR A 169 17.48 4.95 3.33
C THR A 169 17.84 3.46 3.42
N PRO A 170 16.94 2.60 3.92
CA PRO A 170 17.19 1.15 4.01
C PRO A 170 17.48 0.53 2.64
N GLY A 171 18.53 -0.30 2.58
CA GLY A 171 18.91 -1.04 1.38
C GLY A 171 19.64 -0.23 0.30
N THR A 172 19.28 1.03 0.09
CA THR A 172 19.84 1.87 -0.98
C THR A 172 20.88 2.88 -0.49
N HIS A 173 20.98 3.07 0.84
CA HIS A 173 21.98 3.90 1.51
C HIS A 173 22.04 5.36 1.04
N ILE A 174 20.93 5.93 0.59
CA ILE A 174 20.84 7.33 0.18
C ILE A 174 20.76 8.20 1.45
N PRO A 175 21.59 9.27 1.59
CA PRO A 175 21.57 10.14 2.77
C PRO A 175 20.21 10.83 2.96
N ILE A 176 19.82 11.05 4.21
CA ILE A 176 18.59 11.79 4.56
C ILE A 176 18.99 13.07 5.29
N LEU A 177 18.67 14.22 4.69
CA LEU A 177 18.99 15.54 5.19
C LEU A 177 17.76 16.25 5.78
N LYS A 178 17.98 17.30 6.53
CA LYS A 178 16.92 18.26 6.88
C LYS A 178 16.44 18.97 5.62
N PRO A 179 15.15 19.36 5.52
CA PRO A 179 14.68 20.16 4.39
C PRO A 179 15.44 21.47 4.22
N SER A 180 15.80 22.16 5.32
CA SER A 180 16.61 23.38 5.29
C SER A 180 17.99 23.23 4.64
N ASP A 181 18.58 22.03 4.74
CA ASP A 181 19.93 21.76 4.26
C ASP A 181 19.93 21.23 2.82
N GLY A 182 18.80 20.62 2.41
CA GLY A 182 18.68 19.94 1.12
C GLY A 182 17.86 20.70 0.06
N ILE A 183 16.91 21.54 0.47
CA ILE A 183 16.09 22.33 -0.48
C ILE A 183 16.71 23.72 -0.61
N ASN A 184 17.50 23.93 -1.66
CA ASN A 184 18.14 25.19 -1.97
C ASN A 184 17.91 25.59 -3.44
N SER A 185 18.37 26.77 -3.85
CA SER A 185 18.21 27.30 -5.21
C SER A 185 18.92 26.53 -6.32
N GLU A 186 19.73 25.52 -5.98
CA GLU A 186 20.41 24.64 -6.94
C GLU A 186 19.56 23.43 -7.33
N VAL A 187 18.42 23.25 -6.66
CA VAL A 187 17.46 22.17 -6.97
C VAL A 187 16.35 22.80 -7.81
N ASN A 188 16.33 22.50 -9.09
CA ASN A 188 15.29 22.93 -10.04
C ASN A 188 14.16 21.88 -10.14
#